data_30815eb1c053133a412d1f2720c60cad
#
_entry.id   30815eb1c053133a412d1f2720c60cad
#
_cell.length_a   1.000
_cell.length_b   1.000
_cell.length_c   1.000
_cell.angle_alpha   90.00
_cell.angle_beta   90.00
_cell.angle_gamma   90.00
#
_symmetry.space_group_name_H-M   'P 1'
#
loop_
_entity.id
_entity.type
_entity.pdbx_description
1 polymer ?
#
loop_
_entity_poly.entity_id
_entity_poly.type
_entity_poly.pdbx_seq_one_letter_code
_entity_poly.pdbx_strand_id
1 'polypeptide(L)'
;MNLEAFVLGCGGMMPLPHRHLTSVLLRREGELFLFDGGEGTQISIRRLNLKWKKITAIFVSHMHADHVTGLPGILMLSSQVDRDEPLYIFGPPKLADYIEQSRRSLDMYINYEIIVSEITEPGIVWKGEGFHVRAFPLRHTKTCYGYAMEEDLRPGAFHPDKAQSMGVPRGPLWSVLQSGNDVRLDDGTVVRPEDVMGPTRSGRKFSYLTDSLYFPDVSREVAGSDLLICEGMFESALLPSAIEKKHMTSAQAATIARDAGSVRKLGLIHYSPRYTERDLKLLLDEARAIFPDTVLTRDRMDFPIEYLD
;
A
#
# COMPACT_ATOMS: atom_id res chain seq x y z
N MET A 1 13.23 6.09 -9.58
CA MET A 1 11.86 6.14 -9.04
C MET A 1 11.80 5.32 -7.75
N ASN A 2 11.53 6.00 -6.61
CA ASN A 2 11.52 5.33 -5.30
C ASN A 2 10.08 4.93 -4.93
N LEU A 3 9.91 3.68 -4.54
CA LEU A 3 8.70 3.19 -3.91
C LEU A 3 9.10 2.45 -2.63
N GLU A 4 8.60 2.89 -1.48
CA GLU A 4 8.97 2.35 -0.18
C GLU A 4 7.75 2.32 0.74
N ALA A 5 7.56 1.21 1.45
CA ALA A 5 6.52 1.09 2.47
C ALA A 5 7.13 1.16 3.87
N PHE A 6 6.49 1.89 4.78
CA PHE A 6 6.87 2.03 6.18
C PHE A 6 5.72 1.53 7.05
N VAL A 7 5.97 0.56 7.89
CA VAL A 7 5.01 0.12 8.90
C VAL A 7 5.07 1.09 10.08
N LEU A 8 4.04 1.87 10.28
CA LEU A 8 3.99 2.88 11.35
C LEU A 8 3.48 2.30 12.67
N GLY A 9 2.64 1.27 12.57
CA GLY A 9 2.13 0.47 13.68
C GLY A 9 1.69 -0.89 13.20
N CYS A 10 2.04 -1.94 13.95
CA CYS A 10 1.79 -3.33 13.55
C CYS A 10 0.85 -4.09 14.49
N GLY A 11 0.30 -3.45 15.52
CA GLY A 11 -0.62 -4.05 16.48
C GLY A 11 -2.08 -3.87 16.14
N GLY A 12 -2.92 -4.81 16.56
CA GLY A 12 -4.37 -4.71 16.49
C GLY A 12 -5.01 -4.56 17.87
N MET A 13 -6.27 -4.11 17.90
CA MET A 13 -7.15 -3.96 19.06
C MET A 13 -6.73 -2.86 20.05
N MET A 14 -5.54 -2.91 20.63
CA MET A 14 -5.08 -1.92 21.62
C MET A 14 -3.58 -1.66 21.46
N PRO A 15 -3.12 -0.41 21.69
CA PRO A 15 -1.72 -0.10 21.60
C PRO A 15 -0.94 -0.73 22.77
N LEU A 16 0.28 -1.13 22.50
CA LEU A 16 1.25 -1.54 23.51
C LEU A 16 2.41 -0.54 23.55
N PRO A 17 3.20 -0.46 24.64
CA PRO A 17 4.28 0.51 24.79
C PRO A 17 5.31 0.50 23.64
N HIS A 18 5.44 -0.63 22.94
CA HIS A 18 6.41 -0.84 21.86
C HIS A 18 5.75 -1.28 20.53
N ARG A 19 4.40 -1.28 20.47
CA ARG A 19 3.63 -1.68 19.30
C ARG A 19 2.42 -0.77 19.16
N HIS A 20 2.52 0.18 18.22
CA HIS A 20 1.43 1.07 17.86
C HIS A 20 0.34 0.33 17.06
N LEU A 21 -0.83 0.93 16.97
CA LEU A 21 -1.94 0.37 16.21
C LEU A 21 -1.72 0.47 14.70
N THR A 22 -2.43 -0.39 13.98
CA THR A 22 -2.24 -0.65 12.56
C THR A 22 -2.22 0.62 11.72
N SER A 23 -1.12 0.80 11.02
CA SER A 23 -0.94 1.88 10.04
C SER A 23 0.29 1.60 9.18
N VAL A 24 0.15 1.81 7.87
CA VAL A 24 1.23 1.66 6.88
C VAL A 24 1.28 2.90 6.01
N LEU A 25 2.48 3.42 5.76
CA LEU A 25 2.68 4.55 4.88
C LEU A 25 3.50 4.11 3.67
N LEU A 26 3.04 4.45 2.49
CA LEU A 26 3.74 4.23 1.24
C LEU A 26 4.29 5.55 0.73
N ARG A 27 5.59 5.61 0.40
CA ARG A 27 6.25 6.75 -0.23
C ARG A 27 6.52 6.45 -1.69
N ARG A 28 5.97 7.27 -2.58
CA ARG A 28 6.23 7.21 -4.01
C ARG A 28 6.63 8.59 -4.51
N GLU A 29 7.81 8.72 -5.10
CA GLU A 29 8.33 9.98 -5.69
C GLU A 29 8.22 11.21 -4.76
N GLY A 30 8.23 10.99 -3.45
CA GLY A 30 8.12 12.05 -2.45
C GLY A 30 6.70 12.34 -1.97
N GLU A 31 5.66 11.82 -2.62
CA GLU A 31 4.30 11.79 -2.10
C GLU A 31 4.15 10.68 -1.07
N LEU A 32 3.26 10.89 -0.11
CA LEU A 32 3.00 9.94 0.96
C LEU A 32 1.52 9.51 0.93
N PHE A 33 1.31 8.21 0.96
CA PHE A 33 0.00 7.57 0.97
C PHE A 33 -0.14 6.74 2.24
N LEU A 34 -1.09 7.10 3.10
CA LEU A 34 -1.29 6.45 4.38
C LEU A 34 -2.43 5.43 4.29
N PHE A 35 -2.20 4.22 4.74
CA PHE A 35 -3.19 3.15 4.87
C PHE A 35 -3.45 2.91 6.34
N ASP A 36 -4.68 3.21 6.77
CA ASP A 36 -5.12 3.33 8.16
C ASP A 36 -4.30 4.33 9.00
N GLY A 37 -4.85 4.74 10.11
CA GLY A 37 -4.24 5.68 11.04
C GLY A 37 -4.59 5.34 12.47
N GLY A 38 -4.10 4.20 12.96
CA GLY A 38 -4.26 3.79 14.34
C GLY A 38 -3.51 4.67 15.32
N GLU A 39 -3.76 4.52 16.61
CA GLU A 39 -3.09 5.29 17.65
C GLU A 39 -1.58 5.06 17.63
N GLY A 40 -0.81 6.15 17.70
CA GLY A 40 0.65 6.14 17.66
C GLY A 40 1.23 6.39 16.26
N THR A 41 0.42 6.40 15.21
CA THR A 41 0.86 6.66 13.82
C THR A 41 1.70 7.92 13.71
N GLN A 42 1.26 9.04 14.30
CA GLN A 42 1.97 10.32 14.29
C GLN A 42 3.33 10.25 15.00
N ILE A 43 3.47 9.39 16.00
CA ILE A 43 4.75 9.19 16.71
C ILE A 43 5.75 8.51 15.77
N SER A 44 5.32 7.46 15.05
CA SER A 44 6.16 6.75 14.10
C SER A 44 6.55 7.61 12.89
N ILE A 45 5.62 8.39 12.33
CA ILE A 45 5.91 9.37 11.28
C ILE A 45 7.02 10.35 11.73
N ARG A 46 6.91 10.87 12.95
CA ARG A 46 7.89 11.80 13.50
C ARG A 46 9.25 11.16 13.74
N ARG A 47 9.27 9.93 14.29
CA ARG A 47 10.52 9.19 14.55
C ARG A 47 11.26 8.80 13.29
N LEU A 48 10.53 8.52 12.21
CA LEU A 48 11.10 8.22 10.88
C LEU A 48 11.45 9.49 10.08
N ASN A 49 11.19 10.68 10.67
CA ASN A 49 11.39 11.96 9.99
C ASN A 49 10.66 12.05 8.63
N LEU A 50 9.51 11.38 8.54
CA LEU A 50 8.65 11.47 7.36
C LEU A 50 7.91 12.80 7.37
N LYS A 51 7.83 13.42 6.19
CA LYS A 51 7.25 14.77 6.07
C LYS A 51 5.73 14.67 5.95
N TRP A 52 4.99 14.62 7.06
CA TRP A 52 3.51 14.55 7.06
C TRP A 52 2.82 15.64 6.22
N LYS A 53 3.43 16.81 6.00
CA LYS A 53 2.99 17.82 5.02
C LYS A 53 2.80 17.21 3.62
N LYS A 54 3.51 16.12 3.29
CA LYS A 54 3.49 15.44 1.99
C LYS A 54 2.53 14.25 1.94
N ILE A 55 1.70 14.03 2.97
CA ILE A 55 0.65 13.03 2.90
C ILE A 55 -0.39 13.53 1.89
N THR A 56 -0.44 12.90 0.74
CA THR A 56 -1.35 13.24 -0.36
C THR A 56 -2.73 12.66 -0.10
N ALA A 57 -2.78 11.37 0.30
CA ALA A 57 -4.04 10.71 0.58
C ALA A 57 -3.94 9.72 1.76
N ILE A 58 -5.08 9.51 2.43
CA ILE A 58 -5.29 8.51 3.49
C ILE A 58 -6.37 7.54 3.01
N PHE A 59 -6.11 6.24 3.12
CA PHE A 59 -7.02 5.17 2.78
C PHE A 59 -7.38 4.40 4.04
N VAL A 60 -8.61 4.54 4.49
CA VAL A 60 -9.13 3.89 5.71
C VAL A 60 -9.81 2.59 5.32
N SER A 61 -9.36 1.49 5.90
CA SER A 61 -9.90 0.17 5.61
C SER A 61 -11.32 0.02 6.16
N HIS A 62 -11.52 0.34 7.44
CA HIS A 62 -12.81 0.26 8.12
C HIS A 62 -12.85 1.12 9.40
N MET A 63 -14.02 1.24 10.01
CA MET A 63 -14.28 2.17 11.12
C MET A 63 -14.17 1.50 12.50
N HIS A 64 -13.21 0.60 12.72
CA HIS A 64 -12.83 0.21 14.08
C HIS A 64 -11.82 1.19 14.65
N ALA A 65 -11.85 1.36 15.97
CA ALA A 65 -11.06 2.39 16.66
C ALA A 65 -9.57 2.24 16.41
N ASP A 66 -9.04 1.03 16.40
CA ASP A 66 -7.61 0.74 16.20
C ASP A 66 -7.08 1.06 14.79
N HIS A 67 -7.98 1.44 13.86
CA HIS A 67 -7.61 1.88 12.50
C HIS A 67 -7.78 3.39 12.28
N VAL A 68 -8.52 4.09 13.15
CA VAL A 68 -8.89 5.50 12.90
C VAL A 68 -8.56 6.47 14.04
N THR A 69 -8.25 5.98 15.26
CA THR A 69 -8.05 6.86 16.43
C THR A 69 -6.86 7.80 16.34
N GLY A 70 -5.89 7.51 15.50
CA GLY A 70 -4.76 8.39 15.22
C GLY A 70 -5.07 9.51 14.22
N LEU A 71 -6.16 9.41 13.45
CA LEU A 71 -6.48 10.40 12.40
C LEU A 71 -6.63 11.83 12.95
N PRO A 72 -7.36 12.10 14.04
CA PRO A 72 -7.44 13.45 14.58
C PRO A 72 -6.07 14.06 14.86
N GLY A 73 -5.15 13.29 15.44
CA GLY A 73 -3.77 13.74 15.69
C GLY A 73 -2.98 14.03 14.42
N ILE A 74 -3.18 13.24 13.36
CA ILE A 74 -2.53 13.44 12.04
C ILE A 74 -3.06 14.72 11.40
N LEU A 75 -4.38 14.96 11.45
CA LEU A 75 -5.00 16.16 10.89
C LEU A 75 -4.49 17.42 11.59
N MET A 76 -4.39 17.41 12.93
CA MET A 76 -3.85 18.51 13.70
C MET A 76 -2.37 18.78 13.40
N LEU A 77 -1.55 17.72 13.28
CA LEU A 77 -0.14 17.85 12.89
C LEU A 77 0.02 18.51 11.53
N SER A 78 -0.83 18.14 10.57
CA SER A 78 -0.78 18.67 9.21
C SER A 78 -1.11 20.15 9.14
N SER A 79 -1.92 20.68 10.07
CA SER A 79 -2.21 22.11 10.18
C SER A 79 -1.07 22.96 10.76
N GLN A 80 -0.11 22.33 11.44
CA GLN A 80 1.02 23.03 12.09
C GLN A 80 2.24 23.22 11.17
N VAL A 81 2.17 22.79 9.93
CA VAL A 81 3.32 22.79 8.99
C VAL A 81 3.04 23.54 7.70
N ASP A 82 2.16 24.53 7.72
CA ASP A 82 1.77 25.36 6.56
C ASP A 82 1.47 24.52 5.33
N ARG A 83 0.49 23.62 5.49
CA ARG A 83 0.02 22.79 4.38
C ARG A 83 -0.87 23.63 3.46
N ASP A 84 -0.52 23.69 2.18
CA ASP A 84 -1.28 24.40 1.16
C ASP A 84 -2.12 23.43 0.29
N GLU A 85 -1.65 22.19 0.17
CA GLU A 85 -2.29 21.16 -0.66
C GLU A 85 -3.46 20.48 0.07
N PRO A 86 -4.55 20.14 -0.62
CA PRO A 86 -5.63 19.38 -0.04
C PRO A 86 -5.16 18.03 0.51
N LEU A 87 -5.85 17.54 1.54
CA LEU A 87 -5.70 16.17 2.03
C LEU A 87 -6.92 15.36 1.62
N TYR A 88 -6.68 14.31 0.83
CA TYR A 88 -7.74 13.40 0.41
C TYR A 88 -7.85 12.24 1.40
N ILE A 89 -9.08 11.87 1.78
CA ILE A 89 -9.33 10.75 2.70
C ILE A 89 -10.40 9.86 2.08
N PHE A 90 -10.06 8.60 1.87
CA PHE A 90 -10.93 7.58 1.30
C PHE A 90 -11.22 6.50 2.33
N GLY A 91 -12.45 5.99 2.37
CA GLY A 91 -12.78 4.89 3.27
C GLY A 91 -14.28 4.55 3.26
N PRO A 92 -14.72 3.69 4.17
CA PRO A 92 -16.08 3.21 4.21
C PRO A 92 -17.07 4.28 4.69
N PRO A 93 -18.39 4.04 4.56
CA PRO A 93 -19.43 4.90 5.14
C PRO A 93 -19.21 5.21 6.63
N LYS A 94 -19.57 6.41 7.05
CA LYS A 94 -19.35 7.06 8.37
C LYS A 94 -17.97 7.70 8.56
N LEU A 95 -17.06 7.61 7.59
CA LEU A 95 -15.77 8.25 7.69
C LEU A 95 -15.89 9.78 7.67
N ALA A 96 -16.71 10.32 6.77
CA ALA A 96 -16.96 11.77 6.68
C ALA A 96 -17.53 12.32 7.97
N ASP A 97 -18.51 11.63 8.54
CA ASP A 97 -19.15 11.99 9.80
C ASP A 97 -18.14 11.95 10.97
N TYR A 98 -17.31 10.91 11.03
CA TYR A 98 -16.26 10.79 12.04
C TYR A 98 -15.24 11.95 11.98
N ILE A 99 -14.77 12.31 10.79
CA ILE A 99 -13.82 13.42 10.61
C ILE A 99 -14.46 14.75 11.01
N GLU A 100 -15.70 15.02 10.57
CA GLU A 100 -16.39 16.28 10.88
C GLU A 100 -16.72 16.39 12.37
N GLN A 101 -17.22 15.33 13.01
CA GLN A 101 -17.50 15.33 14.44
C GLN A 101 -16.25 15.46 15.28
N SER A 102 -15.13 14.81 14.89
CA SER A 102 -13.84 14.98 15.54
C SER A 102 -13.37 16.43 15.49
N ARG A 103 -13.47 17.06 14.31
CA ARG A 103 -13.09 18.47 14.14
C ARG A 103 -13.88 19.39 15.06
N ARG A 104 -15.19 19.22 15.10
CA ARG A 104 -16.08 20.05 15.94
C ARG A 104 -15.87 19.82 17.43
N SER A 105 -15.83 18.55 17.85
CA SER A 105 -15.75 18.20 19.28
C SER A 105 -14.42 18.56 19.92
N LEU A 106 -13.36 18.65 19.12
CA LEU A 106 -12.00 18.97 19.58
C LEU A 106 -11.59 20.42 19.24
N ASP A 107 -12.52 21.23 18.71
CA ASP A 107 -12.22 22.61 18.25
C ASP A 107 -10.93 22.69 17.41
N MET A 108 -10.78 21.72 16.47
CA MET A 108 -9.55 21.58 15.70
C MET A 108 -9.39 22.72 14.70
N TYR A 109 -8.33 23.52 14.87
CA TYR A 109 -7.93 24.47 13.85
C TYR A 109 -7.25 23.75 12.69
N ILE A 110 -7.93 23.71 11.53
CA ILE A 110 -7.43 23.13 10.29
C ILE A 110 -7.36 24.24 9.24
N ASN A 111 -6.17 24.50 8.72
CA ASN A 111 -5.87 25.59 7.78
C ASN A 111 -5.69 25.12 6.32
N TYR A 112 -6.09 23.89 6.02
CA TYR A 112 -6.05 23.30 4.69
C TYR A 112 -7.35 22.58 4.38
N GLU A 113 -7.59 22.30 3.11
CA GLU A 113 -8.77 21.58 2.66
C GLU A 113 -8.67 20.07 2.97
N ILE A 114 -9.74 19.48 3.50
CA ILE A 114 -9.88 18.04 3.68
C ILE A 114 -11.03 17.58 2.80
N ILE A 115 -10.72 16.68 1.87
CA ILE A 115 -11.69 16.10 0.93
C ILE A 115 -11.92 14.64 1.31
N VAL A 116 -13.09 14.34 1.84
CA VAL A 116 -13.46 12.98 2.25
C VAL A 116 -14.35 12.35 1.19
N SER A 117 -13.98 11.16 0.73
CA SER A 117 -14.74 10.35 -0.23
C SER A 117 -15.06 8.99 0.36
N GLU A 118 -16.34 8.77 0.68
CA GLU A 118 -16.81 7.46 1.16
C GLU A 118 -16.94 6.49 0.00
N ILE A 119 -16.30 5.32 0.15
CA ILE A 119 -16.31 4.26 -0.85
C ILE A 119 -17.60 3.45 -0.66
N THR A 120 -18.47 3.47 -1.65
CA THR A 120 -19.70 2.69 -1.69
C THR A 120 -19.57 1.43 -2.53
N GLU A 121 -18.66 1.45 -3.51
CA GLU A 121 -18.40 0.33 -4.41
C GLU A 121 -16.89 0.09 -4.60
N PRO A 122 -16.45 -1.17 -4.73
CA PRO A 122 -15.06 -1.51 -5.04
C PRO A 122 -14.63 -0.92 -6.39
N GLY A 123 -13.35 -0.61 -6.53
CA GLY A 123 -12.80 -0.08 -7.78
C GLY A 123 -11.66 0.88 -7.56
N ILE A 124 -11.30 1.63 -8.60
CA ILE A 124 -10.25 2.65 -8.53
C ILE A 124 -10.77 3.84 -7.72
N VAL A 125 -10.12 4.13 -6.60
CA VAL A 125 -10.47 5.24 -5.69
C VAL A 125 -9.53 6.44 -5.83
N TRP A 126 -8.32 6.23 -6.37
CA TRP A 126 -7.33 7.27 -6.63
C TRP A 126 -6.61 7.02 -7.95
N LYS A 127 -6.37 8.10 -8.71
CA LYS A 127 -5.47 8.06 -9.88
C LYS A 127 -4.42 9.15 -9.73
N GLY A 128 -3.16 8.75 -9.76
CA GLY A 128 -1.99 9.61 -9.82
C GLY A 128 -1.31 9.52 -11.18
N GLU A 129 -0.18 10.21 -11.32
CA GLU A 129 0.62 10.12 -12.53
C GLU A 129 1.38 8.78 -12.59
N GLY A 130 1.01 7.94 -13.55
CA GLY A 130 1.64 6.62 -13.76
C GLY A 130 1.28 5.57 -12.71
N PHE A 131 0.19 5.74 -11.95
CA PHE A 131 -0.30 4.75 -11.00
C PHE A 131 -1.76 4.99 -10.61
N HIS A 132 -2.36 3.99 -9.98
CA HIS A 132 -3.67 4.13 -9.34
C HIS A 132 -3.73 3.35 -8.03
N VAL A 133 -4.73 3.70 -7.19
CA VAL A 133 -5.07 2.92 -6.00
C VAL A 133 -6.47 2.36 -6.17
N ARG A 134 -6.60 1.05 -5.99
CA ARG A 134 -7.85 0.32 -6.08
C ARG A 134 -8.26 -0.19 -4.69
N ALA A 135 -9.53 -0.03 -4.35
CA ALA A 135 -10.15 -0.64 -3.18
C ALA A 135 -10.86 -1.94 -3.58
N PHE A 136 -10.75 -2.97 -2.75
CA PHE A 136 -11.44 -4.25 -2.92
C PHE A 136 -12.07 -4.71 -1.60
N PRO A 137 -13.20 -5.45 -1.62
CA PRO A 137 -13.94 -5.77 -0.42
C PRO A 137 -13.24 -6.84 0.42
N LEU A 138 -13.29 -6.68 1.73
CA LEU A 138 -12.87 -7.66 2.73
C LEU A 138 -14.06 -8.15 3.55
N ARG A 139 -13.90 -9.31 4.22
CA ARG A 139 -14.99 -9.96 4.97
C ARG A 139 -14.81 -9.77 6.47
N HIS A 140 -15.20 -8.60 6.96
CA HIS A 140 -15.10 -8.27 8.38
C HIS A 140 -16.46 -8.01 9.04
N THR A 141 -16.47 -7.58 10.30
CA THR A 141 -17.71 -7.26 11.05
C THR A 141 -18.36 -5.96 10.59
N LYS A 142 -17.60 -5.09 9.94
CA LYS A 142 -18.04 -3.83 9.33
C LYS A 142 -17.66 -3.82 7.85
N THR A 143 -18.22 -2.88 7.08
CA THR A 143 -17.72 -2.61 5.72
C THR A 143 -16.22 -2.35 5.79
N CYS A 144 -15.46 -3.18 5.10
CA CYS A 144 -14.01 -3.19 5.13
C CYS A 144 -13.43 -3.35 3.73
N TYR A 145 -12.37 -2.58 3.44
CA TYR A 145 -11.67 -2.59 2.17
C TYR A 145 -10.19 -2.91 2.37
N GLY A 146 -9.66 -3.76 1.49
CA GLY A 146 -8.25 -3.83 1.20
C GLY A 146 -7.90 -2.85 0.07
N TYR A 147 -6.63 -2.52 -0.06
CA TYR A 147 -6.15 -1.58 -1.08
C TYR A 147 -4.99 -2.15 -1.85
N ALA A 148 -4.92 -1.84 -3.15
CA ALA A 148 -3.76 -2.10 -3.99
C ALA A 148 -3.36 -0.81 -4.70
N MET A 149 -2.10 -0.38 -4.53
CA MET A 149 -1.46 0.60 -5.38
C MET A 149 -0.75 -0.13 -6.50
N GLU A 150 -1.06 0.23 -7.73
CA GLU A 150 -0.55 -0.41 -8.93
C GLU A 150 0.03 0.66 -9.86
N GLU A 151 1.31 0.55 -10.21
CA GLU A 151 1.93 1.41 -11.22
C GLU A 151 1.56 0.93 -12.61
N ASP A 152 1.47 1.88 -13.55
CA ASP A 152 1.20 1.59 -14.95
C ASP A 152 2.31 0.74 -15.57
N LEU A 153 2.00 0.11 -16.69
CA LEU A 153 2.99 -0.63 -17.48
C LEU A 153 4.12 0.32 -17.90
N ARG A 154 5.35 -0.15 -17.77
CA ARG A 154 6.54 0.56 -18.22
C ARG A 154 6.89 0.18 -19.66
N PRO A 155 7.50 1.10 -20.43
CA PRO A 155 8.08 0.74 -21.73
C PRO A 155 9.04 -0.44 -21.62
N GLY A 156 9.12 -1.22 -22.66
CA GLY A 156 10.10 -2.30 -22.79
C GLY A 156 11.55 -1.79 -22.73
N ALA A 157 12.49 -2.70 -22.60
CA ALA A 157 13.89 -2.34 -22.69
C ALA A 157 14.22 -1.85 -24.11
N PHE A 158 14.91 -0.72 -24.22
CA PHE A 158 15.42 -0.24 -25.50
C PHE A 158 16.65 -1.04 -25.90
N HIS A 159 16.72 -1.45 -27.18
CA HIS A 159 17.83 -2.20 -27.74
C HIS A 159 18.72 -1.31 -28.63
N PRO A 160 19.79 -0.70 -28.08
CA PRO A 160 20.66 0.21 -28.82
C PRO A 160 21.25 -0.42 -30.10
N ASP A 161 21.65 -1.67 -30.03
CA ASP A 161 22.27 -2.38 -31.17
C ASP A 161 21.30 -2.56 -32.33
N LYS A 162 20.01 -2.85 -32.03
CA LYS A 162 18.96 -2.93 -33.04
C LYS A 162 18.71 -1.55 -33.67
N ALA A 163 18.61 -0.49 -32.85
CA ALA A 163 18.41 0.84 -33.36
C ALA A 163 19.54 1.27 -34.31
N GLN A 164 20.81 1.01 -33.95
CA GLN A 164 21.96 1.30 -34.78
C GLN A 164 21.95 0.48 -36.07
N SER A 165 21.63 -0.83 -36.01
CA SER A 165 21.59 -1.69 -37.21
C SER A 165 20.49 -1.28 -38.19
N MET A 166 19.45 -0.59 -37.69
CA MET A 166 18.36 0.00 -38.49
C MET A 166 18.66 1.44 -38.96
N GLY A 167 19.90 1.91 -38.77
CA GLY A 167 20.33 3.23 -39.20
C GLY A 167 19.95 4.39 -38.30
N VAL A 168 19.42 4.13 -37.09
CA VAL A 168 19.07 5.20 -36.13
C VAL A 168 20.34 5.62 -35.38
N PRO A 169 20.90 6.83 -35.61
CA PRO A 169 22.10 7.25 -34.92
C PRO A 169 21.83 7.47 -33.42
N ARG A 170 22.88 7.25 -32.62
CA ARG A 170 22.81 7.56 -31.18
C ARG A 170 22.51 9.04 -30.95
N GLY A 171 21.44 9.33 -30.19
CA GLY A 171 21.05 10.70 -29.90
C GLY A 171 19.55 10.87 -29.64
N PRO A 172 19.00 12.07 -29.90
CA PRO A 172 17.61 12.41 -29.56
C PRO A 172 16.56 11.47 -30.17
N LEU A 173 16.83 10.88 -31.34
CA LEU A 173 15.91 9.96 -32.01
C LEU A 173 15.64 8.69 -31.17
N TRP A 174 16.59 8.28 -30.34
CA TRP A 174 16.37 7.17 -29.41
C TRP A 174 15.30 7.50 -28.36
N SER A 175 15.28 8.73 -27.85
CA SER A 175 14.25 9.19 -26.92
C SER A 175 12.88 9.26 -27.56
N VAL A 176 12.81 9.57 -28.85
CA VAL A 176 11.55 9.56 -29.61
C VAL A 176 10.99 8.14 -29.67
N LEU A 177 11.81 7.15 -30.01
CA LEU A 177 11.41 5.72 -30.02
C LEU A 177 11.06 5.21 -28.62
N GLN A 178 11.83 5.56 -27.59
CA GLN A 178 11.55 5.20 -26.21
C GLN A 178 10.23 5.80 -25.67
N SER A 179 9.81 6.95 -26.21
CA SER A 179 8.52 7.58 -25.88
C SER A 179 7.34 7.04 -26.71
N GLY A 180 7.56 6.00 -27.51
CA GLY A 180 6.50 5.34 -28.28
C GLY A 180 6.17 5.98 -29.63
N ASN A 181 7.05 6.85 -30.16
CA ASN A 181 6.82 7.54 -31.45
C ASN A 181 7.76 6.98 -32.52
N ASP A 182 7.23 6.93 -33.75
CA ASP A 182 7.99 6.53 -34.92
C ASP A 182 9.08 7.54 -35.28
N VAL A 183 10.21 7.05 -35.79
CA VAL A 183 11.30 7.87 -36.34
C VAL A 183 11.40 7.62 -37.85
N ARG A 184 11.39 8.73 -38.62
CA ARG A 184 11.67 8.66 -40.06
C ARG A 184 13.11 9.12 -40.32
N LEU A 185 13.89 8.30 -40.99
CA LEU A 185 15.27 8.57 -41.40
C LEU A 185 15.30 9.36 -42.73
N ASP A 186 16.46 9.94 -43.05
CA ASP A 186 16.66 10.76 -44.27
C ASP A 186 16.47 9.99 -45.56
N ASP A 187 16.69 8.69 -45.56
CA ASP A 187 16.44 7.79 -46.69
C ASP A 187 14.96 7.39 -46.85
N GLY A 188 14.09 7.89 -45.98
CA GLY A 188 12.65 7.59 -45.98
C GLY A 188 12.26 6.37 -45.16
N THR A 189 13.22 5.61 -44.61
CA THR A 189 12.95 4.47 -43.74
C THR A 189 12.22 4.92 -42.48
N VAL A 190 11.19 4.19 -42.09
CA VAL A 190 10.45 4.41 -40.82
C VAL A 190 10.82 3.31 -39.84
N VAL A 191 11.39 3.70 -38.70
CA VAL A 191 11.68 2.81 -37.58
C VAL A 191 10.65 3.01 -36.50
N ARG A 192 10.01 1.94 -36.06
CA ARG A 192 8.95 1.97 -35.07
C ARG A 192 9.48 1.54 -33.70
N PRO A 193 8.83 1.97 -32.61
CA PRO A 193 9.19 1.54 -31.25
C PRO A 193 9.29 0.00 -31.11
N GLU A 194 8.35 -0.75 -31.67
CA GLU A 194 8.32 -2.21 -31.59
C GLU A 194 9.54 -2.90 -32.24
N ASP A 195 10.21 -2.23 -33.17
CA ASP A 195 11.40 -2.77 -33.84
C ASP A 195 12.63 -2.77 -32.91
N VAL A 196 12.67 -1.83 -31.94
CA VAL A 196 13.84 -1.55 -31.10
C VAL A 196 13.56 -1.61 -29.61
N MET A 197 12.30 -1.79 -29.22
CA MET A 197 11.90 -1.97 -27.82
C MET A 197 11.60 -3.43 -27.54
N GLY A 198 11.87 -3.87 -26.35
CA GLY A 198 11.37 -5.16 -25.82
C GLY A 198 9.89 -5.09 -25.46
N PRO A 199 9.31 -6.18 -24.93
CA PRO A 199 7.95 -6.17 -24.43
C PRO A 199 7.80 -5.18 -23.27
N THR A 200 6.57 -4.67 -23.10
CA THR A 200 6.24 -3.83 -21.94
C THR A 200 6.54 -4.57 -20.64
N ARG A 201 6.99 -3.84 -19.63
CA ARG A 201 7.33 -4.37 -18.31
C ARG A 201 6.29 -3.94 -17.29
N SER A 202 6.03 -4.79 -16.30
CA SER A 202 5.10 -4.46 -15.22
C SER A 202 5.61 -3.28 -14.40
N GLY A 203 4.69 -2.44 -13.95
CA GLY A 203 4.91 -1.54 -12.82
C GLY A 203 4.99 -2.31 -11.52
N ARG A 204 5.29 -1.61 -10.43
CA ARG A 204 5.32 -2.19 -9.09
C ARG A 204 3.91 -2.20 -8.49
N LYS A 205 3.65 -3.19 -7.63
CA LYS A 205 2.39 -3.31 -6.91
C LYS A 205 2.62 -3.48 -5.42
N PHE A 206 1.97 -2.63 -4.64
CA PHE A 206 1.84 -2.74 -3.19
C PHE A 206 0.39 -3.10 -2.84
N SER A 207 0.17 -4.10 -2.00
CA SER A 207 -1.16 -4.46 -1.51
C SER A 207 -1.21 -4.43 0.02
N TYR A 208 -2.32 -3.88 0.53
CA TYR A 208 -2.65 -3.79 1.93
C TYR A 208 -3.96 -4.52 2.21
N LEU A 209 -3.89 -5.61 2.97
CA LEU A 209 -4.99 -6.44 3.35
C LEU A 209 -5.04 -6.53 4.88
N THR A 210 -6.00 -5.85 5.47
CA THR A 210 -6.17 -5.81 6.91
C THR A 210 -7.29 -6.75 7.37
N ASP A 211 -8.02 -6.42 8.39
CA ASP A 211 -9.02 -7.22 9.09
C ASP A 211 -10.00 -7.93 8.17
N SER A 212 -9.89 -9.24 8.10
CA SER A 212 -10.76 -10.05 7.25
C SER A 212 -10.81 -11.50 7.71
N LEU A 213 -12.00 -12.08 7.64
CA LEU A 213 -12.10 -13.52 7.55
C LEU A 213 -11.41 -14.00 6.27
N TYR A 214 -10.67 -15.10 6.36
CA TYR A 214 -10.07 -15.73 5.18
C TYR A 214 -11.12 -16.14 4.14
N PHE A 215 -10.86 -15.83 2.87
CA PHE A 215 -11.60 -16.34 1.72
C PHE A 215 -10.67 -16.46 0.50
N PRO A 216 -10.79 -17.55 -0.30
CA PRO A 216 -9.82 -17.85 -1.36
C PRO A 216 -9.73 -16.78 -2.44
N ASP A 217 -10.85 -16.17 -2.84
CA ASP A 217 -10.88 -15.22 -3.97
C ASP A 217 -10.04 -13.96 -3.74
N VAL A 218 -9.73 -13.61 -2.48
CA VAL A 218 -8.90 -12.44 -2.18
C VAL A 218 -7.47 -12.57 -2.73
N SER A 219 -6.99 -13.78 -2.99
CA SER A 219 -5.69 -14.02 -3.62
C SER A 219 -5.57 -13.36 -5.00
N ARG A 220 -6.69 -13.26 -5.75
CA ARG A 220 -6.72 -12.59 -7.06
C ARG A 220 -6.49 -11.08 -6.94
N GLU A 221 -6.98 -10.46 -5.87
CA GLU A 221 -6.85 -9.03 -5.63
C GLU A 221 -5.40 -8.61 -5.36
N VAL A 222 -4.63 -9.51 -4.74
CA VAL A 222 -3.24 -9.26 -4.37
C VAL A 222 -2.22 -9.90 -5.31
N ALA A 223 -2.67 -10.59 -6.36
CA ALA A 223 -1.78 -11.18 -7.37
C ALA A 223 -0.88 -10.10 -8.00
N GLY A 224 0.38 -10.43 -8.23
CA GLY A 224 1.40 -9.51 -8.76
C GLY A 224 1.98 -8.52 -7.74
N SER A 225 1.65 -8.63 -6.45
CA SER A 225 2.20 -7.72 -5.45
C SER A 225 3.70 -7.98 -5.21
N ASP A 226 4.50 -6.93 -5.36
CA ASP A 226 5.90 -6.94 -4.93
C ASP A 226 5.99 -6.98 -3.41
N LEU A 227 5.06 -6.30 -2.72
CA LEU A 227 4.89 -6.35 -1.29
C LEU A 227 3.40 -6.47 -0.95
N LEU A 228 3.04 -7.53 -0.25
CA LEU A 228 1.75 -7.70 0.40
C LEU A 228 1.92 -7.49 1.89
N ILE A 229 1.29 -6.46 2.45
CA ILE A 229 1.10 -6.32 3.90
C ILE A 229 -0.27 -6.90 4.23
N CYS A 230 -0.29 -7.96 5.05
CA CYS A 230 -1.51 -8.70 5.36
C CYS A 230 -1.63 -8.94 6.87
N GLU A 231 -2.86 -8.87 7.41
CA GLU A 231 -3.09 -9.27 8.78
C GLU A 231 -2.67 -10.72 9.00
N GLY A 232 -2.17 -11.00 10.19
CA GLY A 232 -1.91 -12.36 10.67
C GLY A 232 -2.12 -12.38 12.18
N MET A 233 -3.36 -12.06 12.60
CA MET A 233 -3.67 -11.75 14.00
C MET A 233 -3.47 -12.93 14.93
N PHE A 234 -3.66 -14.18 14.45
CA PHE A 234 -3.70 -15.37 15.26
C PHE A 234 -2.75 -16.48 14.74
N GLU A 235 -2.30 -17.33 15.65
CA GLU A 235 -1.71 -18.62 15.34
C GLU A 235 -2.77 -19.63 14.88
N SER A 236 -2.37 -20.68 14.20
CA SER A 236 -3.28 -21.69 13.62
C SER A 236 -4.11 -22.42 14.69
N ALA A 237 -3.58 -22.62 15.89
CA ALA A 237 -4.31 -23.22 17.01
C ALA A 237 -5.54 -22.39 17.43
N LEU A 238 -5.55 -21.11 17.13
CA LEU A 238 -6.65 -20.16 17.43
C LEU A 238 -7.56 -19.91 16.23
N LEU A 239 -7.56 -20.79 15.21
CA LEU A 239 -8.45 -20.66 14.05
C LEU A 239 -9.94 -20.46 14.42
N PRO A 240 -10.52 -21.16 15.40
CA PRO A 240 -11.91 -20.89 15.81
C PRO A 240 -12.12 -19.44 16.26
N SER A 241 -11.19 -18.88 17.03
CA SER A 241 -11.25 -17.46 17.45
C SER A 241 -11.07 -16.49 16.29
N ALA A 242 -10.20 -16.83 15.32
CA ALA A 242 -10.03 -16.04 14.11
C ALA A 242 -11.35 -15.98 13.32
N ILE A 243 -12.02 -17.11 13.12
CA ILE A 243 -13.31 -17.19 12.41
C ILE A 243 -14.38 -16.40 13.16
N GLU A 244 -14.54 -16.58 14.47
CA GLU A 244 -15.53 -15.88 15.29
C GLU A 244 -15.39 -14.36 15.20
N LYS A 245 -14.15 -13.86 15.26
CA LYS A 245 -13.82 -12.44 15.24
C LYS A 245 -13.65 -11.87 13.83
N LYS A 246 -13.78 -12.70 12.81
CA LYS A 246 -13.56 -12.37 11.39
C LYS A 246 -12.17 -11.78 11.12
N HIS A 247 -11.17 -12.48 11.61
CA HIS A 247 -9.74 -12.27 11.35
C HIS A 247 -9.11 -13.51 10.74
N MET A 248 -7.82 -13.42 10.43
CA MET A 248 -7.03 -14.52 9.88
C MET A 248 -5.95 -15.02 10.84
N THR A 249 -5.55 -16.27 10.62
CA THR A 249 -4.29 -16.79 11.14
C THR A 249 -3.13 -16.41 10.22
N SER A 250 -1.92 -16.38 10.74
CA SER A 250 -0.70 -16.16 9.96
C SER A 250 -0.54 -17.18 8.82
N ALA A 251 -0.94 -18.44 9.05
CA ALA A 251 -0.97 -19.48 8.03
C ALA A 251 -1.97 -19.17 6.90
N GLN A 252 -3.13 -18.60 7.21
CA GLN A 252 -4.10 -18.17 6.19
C GLN A 252 -3.58 -16.99 5.37
N ALA A 253 -2.93 -16.00 6.00
CA ALA A 253 -2.28 -14.91 5.28
C ALA A 253 -1.21 -15.41 4.30
N ALA A 254 -0.38 -16.36 4.74
CA ALA A 254 0.63 -17.02 3.90
C ALA A 254 -0.01 -17.85 2.77
N THR A 255 -1.16 -18.46 3.01
CA THR A 255 -1.94 -19.18 1.99
C THR A 255 -2.41 -18.23 0.90
N ILE A 256 -2.91 -17.05 1.26
CA ILE A 256 -3.29 -16.01 0.28
C ILE A 256 -2.10 -15.63 -0.60
N ALA A 257 -0.93 -15.36 0.01
CA ALA A 257 0.27 -14.98 -0.73
C ALA A 257 0.75 -16.09 -1.69
N ARG A 258 0.71 -17.36 -1.25
CA ARG A 258 1.04 -18.53 -2.08
C ARG A 258 0.05 -18.70 -3.24
N ASP A 259 -1.24 -18.66 -2.96
CA ASP A 259 -2.31 -18.95 -3.93
C ASP A 259 -2.46 -17.80 -4.95
N ALA A 260 -2.02 -16.61 -4.62
CA ALA A 260 -1.86 -15.50 -5.56
C ALA A 260 -0.79 -15.78 -6.63
N GLY A 261 0.15 -16.68 -6.39
CA GLY A 261 1.14 -17.21 -7.34
C GLY A 261 2.26 -16.24 -7.74
N SER A 262 2.12 -14.96 -7.46
CA SER A 262 3.03 -13.90 -7.92
C SER A 262 3.31 -12.80 -6.89
N VAL A 263 3.00 -13.05 -5.62
CA VAL A 263 3.45 -12.21 -4.49
C VAL A 263 4.93 -12.46 -4.26
N ARG A 264 5.73 -11.40 -4.09
CA ARG A 264 7.18 -11.51 -3.87
C ARG A 264 7.54 -11.53 -2.40
N LYS A 265 6.86 -10.74 -1.60
CA LYS A 265 7.11 -10.67 -0.15
C LYS A 265 5.80 -10.47 0.61
N LEU A 266 5.65 -11.18 1.72
CA LEU A 266 4.56 -11.02 2.68
C LEU A 266 5.08 -10.39 3.96
N GLY A 267 4.50 -9.26 4.36
CA GLY A 267 4.66 -8.66 5.69
C GLY A 267 3.42 -8.93 6.55
N LEU A 268 3.57 -9.67 7.63
CA LEU A 268 2.48 -9.87 8.58
C LEU A 268 2.30 -8.62 9.46
N ILE A 269 1.05 -8.24 9.72
CA ILE A 269 0.67 -7.07 10.51
C ILE A 269 -0.56 -7.40 11.40
N HIS A 270 -1.00 -6.47 12.21
CA HIS A 270 -2.22 -6.53 13.00
C HIS A 270 -2.21 -7.65 14.06
N TYR A 271 -1.09 -7.75 14.78
CA TYR A 271 -0.93 -8.80 15.79
C TYR A 271 -1.83 -8.57 17.00
N SER A 272 -2.46 -9.64 17.49
CA SER A 272 -3.19 -9.62 18.76
C SER A 272 -2.30 -9.18 19.93
N PRO A 273 -2.79 -8.32 20.84
CA PRO A 273 -2.02 -7.87 22.00
C PRO A 273 -1.67 -9.00 22.98
N ARG A 274 -2.25 -10.18 22.80
CA ARG A 274 -1.92 -11.38 23.61
C ARG A 274 -0.49 -11.87 23.40
N TYR A 275 0.11 -11.60 22.22
CA TYR A 275 1.44 -12.08 21.88
C TYR A 275 2.54 -11.14 22.34
N THR A 276 3.50 -11.70 23.09
CA THR A 276 4.78 -11.04 23.32
C THR A 276 5.64 -11.06 22.03
N GLU A 277 6.74 -10.32 22.02
CA GLU A 277 7.68 -10.35 20.88
C GLU A 277 8.27 -11.74 20.61
N ARG A 278 8.33 -12.60 21.64
CA ARG A 278 8.80 -14.00 21.49
C ARG A 278 7.74 -14.88 20.85
N ASP A 279 6.47 -14.66 21.22
CA ASP A 279 5.36 -15.48 20.72
C ASP A 279 5.09 -15.19 19.24
N LEU A 280 5.38 -13.98 18.76
CA LEU A 280 5.27 -13.66 17.33
C LEU A 280 6.11 -14.56 16.43
N LYS A 281 7.19 -15.17 16.98
CA LYS A 281 7.98 -16.12 16.21
C LYS A 281 7.16 -17.32 15.74
N LEU A 282 6.19 -17.77 16.54
CA LEU A 282 5.30 -18.86 16.16
C LEU A 282 4.49 -18.49 14.90
N LEU A 283 3.93 -17.28 14.86
CA LEU A 283 3.19 -16.79 13.69
C LEU A 283 4.07 -16.79 12.44
N LEU A 284 5.32 -16.36 12.59
CA LEU A 284 6.29 -16.36 11.49
C LEU A 284 6.61 -17.75 10.99
N ASP A 285 6.89 -18.68 11.92
CA ASP A 285 7.27 -20.05 11.58
C ASP A 285 6.11 -20.77 10.86
N GLU A 286 4.86 -20.60 11.31
CA GLU A 286 3.68 -21.12 10.63
C GLU A 286 3.49 -20.52 9.22
N ALA A 287 3.65 -19.23 9.07
CA ALA A 287 3.51 -18.57 7.79
C ALA A 287 4.62 -18.96 6.81
N ARG A 288 5.87 -19.03 7.26
CA ARG A 288 7.03 -19.42 6.43
C ARG A 288 6.98 -20.87 5.96
N ALA A 289 6.35 -21.74 6.69
CA ALA A 289 6.11 -23.11 6.26
C ALA A 289 5.23 -23.19 4.99
N ILE A 290 4.46 -22.13 4.69
CA ILE A 290 3.55 -22.05 3.54
C ILE A 290 4.10 -21.10 2.48
N PHE A 291 4.61 -19.93 2.89
CA PHE A 291 5.19 -18.90 2.05
C PHE A 291 6.51 -18.40 2.65
N PRO A 292 7.68 -18.93 2.18
CA PRO A 292 8.99 -18.67 2.77
C PRO A 292 9.38 -17.19 2.86
N ASP A 293 9.00 -16.36 1.85
CA ASP A 293 9.30 -14.93 1.80
C ASP A 293 8.36 -14.10 2.70
N THR A 294 8.11 -14.62 3.91
CA THR A 294 7.31 -13.95 4.94
C THR A 294 8.20 -13.30 5.99
N VAL A 295 7.83 -12.11 6.43
CA VAL A 295 8.47 -11.39 7.53
C VAL A 295 7.44 -10.92 8.56
N LEU A 296 7.84 -10.87 9.82
CA LEU A 296 7.11 -10.12 10.85
C LEU A 296 7.40 -8.65 10.68
N THR A 297 6.37 -7.86 10.51
CA THR A 297 6.54 -6.41 10.55
C THR A 297 6.73 -5.91 11.98
N ARG A 298 7.37 -4.77 12.11
CA ARG A 298 7.54 -4.05 13.36
C ARG A 298 7.33 -2.57 13.12
N ASP A 299 6.96 -1.87 14.17
CA ASP A 299 6.86 -0.42 14.11
C ASP A 299 8.15 0.20 13.58
N ARG A 300 8.02 1.07 12.60
CA ARG A 300 9.09 1.80 11.91
C ARG A 300 9.99 0.94 11.00
N MET A 301 9.57 -0.29 10.69
CA MET A 301 10.21 -1.12 9.67
C MET A 301 9.88 -0.56 8.29
N ASP A 302 10.87 -0.55 7.40
CA ASP A 302 10.72 -0.12 6.01
C ASP A 302 10.99 -1.26 5.03
N PHE A 303 10.37 -1.11 3.86
CA PHE A 303 10.47 -2.05 2.74
C PHE A 303 10.69 -1.25 1.45
N PRO A 304 11.89 -1.26 0.89
CA PRO A 304 12.09 -0.78 -0.47
C PRO A 304 11.39 -1.75 -1.45
N ILE A 305 10.66 -1.19 -2.40
CA ILE A 305 9.97 -1.94 -3.46
C ILE A 305 10.66 -1.60 -4.77
N GLU A 306 11.53 -2.50 -5.22
CA GLU A 306 12.34 -2.31 -6.41
C GLU A 306 11.70 -2.94 -7.64
N TYR A 307 11.99 -2.38 -8.83
CA TYR A 307 11.64 -3.03 -10.08
C TYR A 307 12.40 -4.35 -10.23
N LEU A 308 11.74 -5.34 -10.82
CA LEU A 308 12.40 -6.50 -11.41
C LEU A 308 12.79 -6.11 -12.85
N ASP A 309 14.04 -5.90 -13.11
CA ASP A 309 14.59 -5.70 -14.47
C ASP A 309 15.19 -6.98 -15.00
#